data_2d2f3cce9f778d471c585cf243b4c198
#
_entry.id   2d2f3cce9f778d471c585cf243b4c198
#
_cell.length_a   1.000
_cell.length_b   1.000
_cell.length_c   1.000
_cell.angle_alpha   90.00
_cell.angle_beta   90.00
_cell.angle_gamma   90.00
#
_symmetry.space_group_name_H-M   'P 1'
#
loop_
_entity.id
_entity.type
_entity.pdbx_description
1 polymer ?
#
loop_
_entity_poly.entity_id
_entity_poly.type
_entity_poly.pdbx_seq_one_letter_code
_entity_poly.pdbx_strand_id
1 'polypeptide(L)' 'MSEAYGSQIVICGNTYLEVENCKRIMEYNDIYLKVKTFSGMVIEIWGTGLMLSDYNTEGIAVRGHISSVELHGSE' A
#
# COMPACT_ATOMS: atom_id res chain seq x y z
N MET A 1 15.73 -16.95 0.26
CA MET A 1 15.23 -16.27 0.33
C MET A 1 14.87 -15.59 -0.58
N SER A 2 14.28 -15.23 -0.76
CA SER A 2 13.89 -14.65 -1.62
C SER A 2 14.29 -13.50 -1.72
N GLU A 3 14.58 -12.98 -2.34
CA GLU A 3 14.73 -11.89 -2.41
C GLU A 3 13.88 -11.32 -2.99
N ALA A 4 13.37 -10.62 -2.70
CA ALA A 4 12.33 -10.05 -3.15
C ALA A 4 12.58 -9.06 -4.07
N TYR A 5 12.13 -9.14 -5.14
CA TYR A 5 12.20 -8.12 -6.01
C TYR A 5 11.00 -7.32 -5.96
N GLY A 6 9.95 -7.70 -5.45
CA GLY A 6 8.73 -6.94 -5.44
C GLY A 6 8.60 -6.12 -4.22
N SER A 7 7.48 -5.55 -4.02
CA SER A 7 7.18 -4.80 -2.85
C SER A 7 6.82 -5.69 -1.72
N GLN A 8 7.10 -5.24 -0.54
CA GLN A 8 6.72 -5.94 0.66
C GLN A 8 5.64 -5.14 1.34
N ILE A 9 4.65 -5.83 1.83
CA ILE A 9 3.54 -5.21 2.52
C ILE A 9 3.55 -5.73 3.95
N VAL A 10 3.51 -4.81 4.90
CA VAL A 10 3.46 -5.15 6.32
C VAL A 10 2.16 -4.61 6.86
N ILE A 11 1.37 -5.48 7.48
CA ILE A 11 0.08 -5.10 8.02
C ILE A 11 0.08 -5.37 9.51
N CYS A 12 -0.26 -4.38 10.30
CA CYS A 12 -0.35 -4.51 11.73
C CYS A 12 -1.80 -4.33 12.14
N GLY A 13 -2.46 -5.44 12.42
CA GLY A 13 -3.86 -5.40 12.76
C GLY A 13 -4.66 -4.85 11.59
N ASN A 14 -5.60 -3.99 11.89
CA ASN A 14 -6.38 -3.34 10.83
C ASN A 14 -6.26 -1.84 10.90
N THR A 15 -5.18 -1.33 11.51
CA THR A 15 -5.01 0.11 11.69
C THR A 15 -3.74 0.66 11.09
N TYR A 16 -2.87 -0.19 10.56
CA TYR A 16 -1.60 0.28 10.05
C TYR A 16 -1.12 -0.64 8.94
N LEU A 17 -0.58 -0.06 7.89
CA LEU A 17 -0.08 -0.81 6.77
C LEU A 17 1.08 -0.06 6.14
N GLU A 18 2.12 -0.79 5.76
CA GLU A 18 3.25 -0.23 5.03
C GLU A 18 3.41 -0.93 3.72
N VAL A 19 3.73 -0.17 2.67
CA VAL A 19 4.05 -0.73 1.36
C VAL A 19 5.43 -0.23 0.99
N GLU A 20 6.36 -1.15 0.80
CA GLU A 20 7.70 -0.81 0.37
C GLU A 20 7.78 -0.77 -1.14
N ASN A 21 8.71 0.03 -1.64
CA ASN A 21 8.95 0.14 -3.09
C ASN A 21 7.74 0.61 -3.83
N CYS A 22 7.05 1.58 -3.26
CA CYS A 22 5.89 2.18 -3.88
C CYS A 22 6.37 3.17 -4.94
N LYS A 23 5.95 2.96 -6.18
CA LYS A 23 6.36 3.81 -7.27
C LYS A 23 5.54 5.08 -7.29
N ARG A 24 4.24 4.95 -7.12
CA ARG A 24 3.40 6.13 -7.12
C ARG A 24 2.05 5.80 -6.55
N ILE A 25 1.37 6.84 -6.10
CA ILE A 25 0.01 6.75 -5.63
C ILE A 25 -0.89 7.08 -6.81
N MET A 26 -1.77 6.15 -7.15
CA MET A 26 -2.65 6.34 -8.29
C MET A 26 -3.94 7.01 -7.89
N GLU A 27 -4.43 6.71 -6.68
CA GLU A 27 -5.66 7.28 -6.20
C GLU A 27 -5.64 7.28 -4.68
N TYR A 28 -6.17 8.31 -4.06
CA TYR A 28 -6.12 8.40 -2.60
C TYR A 28 -7.28 9.25 -2.10
N ASN A 29 -8.04 8.69 -1.20
CA ASN A 29 -8.98 9.46 -0.39
C ASN A 29 -9.16 8.71 0.92
N ASP A 30 -10.10 9.12 1.76
CA ASP A 30 -10.19 8.58 3.10
C ASP A 30 -10.81 7.20 3.17
N ILE A 31 -11.31 6.67 2.06
CA ILE A 31 -11.87 5.31 2.05
C ILE A 31 -11.18 4.40 1.06
N TYR A 32 -10.27 4.90 0.26
CA TYR A 32 -9.69 4.11 -0.80
C TYR A 32 -8.30 4.64 -1.16
N LEU A 33 -7.36 3.74 -1.29
CA LEU A 33 -6.01 4.08 -1.71
C LEU A 33 -5.56 3.06 -2.75
N LYS A 34 -5.02 3.55 -3.85
CA LYS A 34 -4.52 2.67 -4.90
C LYS A 34 -3.11 3.10 -5.23
N VAL A 35 -2.18 2.18 -5.13
CA VAL A 35 -0.77 2.49 -5.39
C VAL A 35 -0.19 1.48 -6.35
N LYS A 36 0.87 1.88 -7.02
CA LYS A 36 1.59 1.01 -7.92
C LYS A 36 3.01 0.87 -7.42
N THR A 37 3.53 -0.34 -7.45
CA THR A 37 4.88 -0.60 -6.99
C THR A 37 5.84 -0.60 -8.17
N PHE A 38 7.14 -0.58 -7.85
CA PHE A 38 8.13 -0.62 -8.91
C PHE A 38 8.13 -1.95 -9.64
N SER A 39 7.64 -3.01 -9.03
CA SER A 39 7.53 -4.28 -9.72
C SER A 39 6.31 -4.34 -10.62
N GLY A 40 5.48 -3.31 -10.61
CA GLY A 40 4.29 -3.28 -11.45
C GLY A 40 3.03 -3.77 -10.77
N MET A 41 3.12 -4.17 -9.52
CA MET A 41 1.94 -4.64 -8.81
C MET A 41 1.08 -3.47 -8.40
N VAL A 42 -0.23 -3.65 -8.44
CA VAL A 42 -1.17 -2.64 -8.01
C VAL A 42 -1.79 -3.11 -6.71
N ILE A 43 -1.81 -2.25 -5.71
CA ILE A 43 -2.34 -2.56 -4.40
C ILE A 43 -3.50 -1.62 -4.13
N GLU A 44 -4.65 -2.19 -3.79
CA GLU A 44 -5.83 -1.42 -3.44
C GLU A 44 -6.16 -1.63 -1.98
N ILE A 45 -6.36 -0.56 -1.27
CA ILE A 45 -6.64 -0.58 0.16
C ILE A 45 -7.97 0.12 0.39
N TRP A 46 -8.88 -0.57 1.08
CA TRP A 46 -10.21 -0.03 1.36
C TRP A 46 -10.36 0.12 2.86
N GLY A 47 -11.00 1.17 3.27
CA GLY A 47 -11.23 1.38 4.69
C GLY A 47 -11.96 2.67 4.97
N THR A 48 -11.78 3.20 6.17
CA THR A 48 -12.36 4.48 6.56
C THR A 48 -11.30 5.25 7.32
N GLY A 49 -11.31 6.55 7.12
CA GLY A 49 -10.34 7.40 7.79
C GLY A 49 -8.91 7.09 7.38
N LEU A 50 -8.70 6.64 6.15
CA LEU A 50 -7.36 6.31 5.71
C LEU A 50 -6.52 7.57 5.60
N MET A 51 -5.29 7.49 6.07
CA MET A 51 -4.41 8.63 6.06
C MET A 51 -2.99 8.17 5.77
N LEU A 52 -2.32 8.84 4.86
CA LEU A 52 -0.92 8.58 4.63
C LEU A 52 -0.15 9.20 5.76
N SER A 53 0.51 8.38 6.55
CA SER A 53 1.27 8.89 7.68
C SER A 53 2.75 9.08 7.31
N ASP A 54 3.18 8.48 6.21
CA ASP A 54 4.55 8.64 5.76
C ASP A 54 4.59 8.35 4.27
N TYR A 55 5.42 9.09 3.56
CA TYR A 55 5.55 8.88 2.13
C TYR A 55 6.94 9.34 1.75
N ASN A 56 7.77 8.39 1.34
CA ASN A 56 9.13 8.72 0.96
C ASN A 56 9.53 7.81 -0.20
N THR A 57 10.78 7.91 -0.60
CA THR A 57 11.23 7.18 -1.77
C THR A 57 11.26 5.68 -1.57
N GLU A 58 11.17 5.23 -0.33
CA GLU A 58 11.20 3.80 -0.09
C GLU A 58 9.83 3.20 0.06
N GLY A 59 8.83 3.98 0.33
CA GLY A 59 7.50 3.43 0.48
C GLY A 59 6.55 4.39 1.15
N ILE A 60 5.41 3.85 1.54
CA ILE A 60 4.38 4.63 2.21
C ILE A 60 3.91 3.89 3.45
N ALA A 61 3.37 4.64 4.38
CA ALA A 61 2.70 4.09 5.55
C ALA A 61 1.30 4.66 5.60
N VAL A 62 0.33 3.81 5.89
CA VAL A 62 -1.08 4.17 5.89
C VAL A 62 -1.66 3.84 7.25
N ARG A 63 -2.40 4.77 7.81
CA ARG A 63 -3.11 4.56 9.06
C ARG A 63 -4.59 4.75 8.83
N GLY A 64 -5.41 4.20 9.72
CA GLY A 64 -6.84 4.33 9.65
C GLY A 64 -7.47 2.98 9.93
N HIS A 65 -8.74 2.86 9.59
CA HIS A 65 -9.41 1.58 9.75
C HIS A 65 -9.38 0.87 8.40
N ILE A 66 -8.59 -0.19 8.31
CA ILE A 66 -8.36 -0.91 7.06
C ILE A 66 -9.33 -2.07 7.00
N SER A 67 -10.16 -2.08 5.97
CA SER A 67 -11.16 -3.13 5.81
C SER A 67 -10.67 -4.25 4.92
N SER A 68 -10.00 -3.93 3.85
CA SER A 68 -9.51 -4.96 2.94
C SER A 68 -8.33 -4.43 2.15
N VAL A 69 -7.52 -5.37 1.67
CA VAL A 69 -6.37 -5.07 0.84
C VAL A 69 -6.40 -6.06 -0.32
N GLU A 70 -6.29 -5.56 -1.53
CA GLU A 70 -6.26 -6.41 -2.70
C GLU A 70 -4.99 -6.17 -3.48
N LEU A 71 -4.41 -7.25 -3.97
CA LEU A 71 -3.17 -7.21 -4.72
C LEU A 71 -3.45 -7.69 -6.13
N HIS A 72 -3.01 -6.90 -7.11
CA HIS A 72 -3.17 -7.27 -8.51
C HIS A 72 -1.79 -7.31 -9.13
N GLY A 73 -1.47 -8.43 -9.75
CA GLY A 73 -0.19 -8.54 -10.42
C GLY A 73 -0.16 -7.66 -11.65
N SER A 74 1.04 -7.38 -12.08
CA SER A 74 1.12 -6.65 -13.31
C SER A 74 0.96 -7.60 -14.44
N GLU A 75 0.61 -7.18 -15.44
CA GLU A 75 0.44 -8.06 -16.42
C GLU A 75 1.17 -7.91 -17.36
#